data_f97ef155c39bc905eef09e62da1cd824
#
_entry.id   f97ef155c39bc905eef09e62da1cd824
#
_cell.length_a   1.000
_cell.length_b   1.000
_cell.length_c   1.000
_cell.angle_alpha   90.00
_cell.angle_beta   90.00
_cell.angle_gamma   90.00
#
_symmetry.space_group_name_H-M   'P 1'
#
loop_
_entity.id
_entity.type
_entity.pdbx_description
1 polymer ?
#
loop_
_entity_poly.entity_id
_entity_poly.type
_entity_poly.pdbx_seq_one_letter_code
_entity_poly.pdbx_strand_id
1 'polypeptide(L)'
;MKKPLKEVIKDVSRDHLKKGNQLFGQCLSAVGWVGGTVPELSESDGLVELSMADVMAGGVITGAALVGTRPIYVVRYQGFQWFNASIIANYAAKSKDLWGIPCPIFIRSIAMEGGIGPVAGSSHHGIVYRMPGIRIASPMIGLIPFIYF
;
A
#
# COMPACT_ATOMS: atom_id res chain seq x y z
N MET A 1 11.06 7.61 25.11
CA MET A 1 11.72 7.56 23.77
C MET A 1 10.68 7.46 22.68
N LYS A 2 10.81 8.22 21.59
CA LYS A 2 9.89 8.08 20.45
C LYS A 2 10.17 6.75 19.74
N LYS A 3 9.12 5.99 19.44
CA LYS A 3 9.20 4.69 18.74
C LYS A 3 9.73 4.89 17.32
N PRO A 4 10.65 4.04 16.82
CA PRO A 4 11.11 4.12 15.43
C PRO A 4 9.93 3.98 14.43
N LEU A 5 9.99 4.70 13.31
CA LEU A 5 8.91 4.70 12.32
C LEU A 5 8.55 3.30 11.82
N LYS A 6 9.54 2.44 11.58
CA LYS A 6 9.32 1.06 11.15
C LYS A 6 8.46 0.26 12.13
N GLU A 7 8.68 0.44 13.42
CA GLU A 7 7.90 -0.25 14.46
C GLU A 7 6.46 0.29 14.53
N VAL A 8 6.29 1.59 14.34
CA VAL A 8 4.95 2.20 14.27
C VAL A 8 4.18 1.62 13.09
N ILE A 9 4.79 1.56 11.91
CA ILE A 9 4.18 1.00 10.70
C ILE A 9 3.81 -0.48 10.91
N LYS A 10 4.71 -1.26 11.50
CA LYS A 10 4.50 -2.67 11.81
C LYS A 10 3.31 -2.88 12.74
N ASP A 11 3.24 -2.11 13.84
CA ASP A 11 2.15 -2.22 14.80
C ASP A 11 0.80 -1.82 14.21
N VAL A 12 0.74 -0.72 13.50
CA VAL A 12 -0.50 -0.27 12.90
C VAL A 12 -0.99 -1.24 11.82
N SER A 13 -0.07 -1.81 11.03
CA SER A 13 -0.42 -2.87 10.08
C SER A 13 -1.01 -4.09 10.80
N ARG A 14 -0.39 -4.52 11.90
CA ARG A 14 -0.89 -5.62 12.73
C ARG A 14 -2.28 -5.33 13.30
N ASP A 15 -2.50 -4.12 13.81
CA ASP A 15 -3.79 -3.74 14.38
C ASP A 15 -4.88 -3.62 13.32
N HIS A 16 -4.50 -3.26 12.10
CA HIS A 16 -5.41 -3.25 10.95
C HIS A 16 -5.86 -4.66 10.56
N LEU A 17 -4.93 -5.62 10.54
CA LEU A 17 -5.22 -7.04 10.26
C LEU A 17 -6.11 -7.66 11.35
N LYS A 18 -5.87 -7.36 12.63
CA LYS A 18 -6.72 -7.81 13.74
C LYS A 18 -8.19 -7.38 13.62
N LYS A 19 -8.47 -6.35 12.84
CA LYS A 19 -9.83 -5.89 12.56
C LYS A 19 -10.51 -6.64 11.40
N GLY A 20 -9.92 -7.73 10.93
CA GLY A 20 -10.43 -8.53 9.81
C GLY A 20 -10.11 -7.96 8.43
N ASN A 21 -9.21 -6.99 8.34
CA ASN A 21 -8.74 -6.47 7.06
C ASN A 21 -7.54 -7.28 6.54
N GLN A 22 -7.07 -6.94 5.35
CA GLN A 22 -6.02 -7.69 4.66
C GLN A 22 -4.86 -6.80 4.27
N LEU A 23 -3.67 -7.39 4.23
CA LEU A 23 -2.46 -6.77 3.71
C LEU A 23 -1.95 -7.62 2.55
N PHE A 24 -1.84 -7.01 1.40
CA PHE A 24 -1.40 -7.63 0.17
C PHE A 24 -0.04 -7.09 -0.26
N GLY A 25 0.75 -7.92 -0.89
CA GLY A 25 1.99 -7.50 -1.54
C GLY A 25 2.71 -8.65 -2.20
N GLN A 26 3.82 -8.32 -2.86
CA GLN A 26 4.67 -9.27 -3.56
C GLN A 26 6.02 -9.36 -2.85
N CYS A 27 6.54 -10.58 -2.67
CA CYS A 27 7.81 -10.83 -2.00
C CYS A 27 7.89 -10.20 -0.59
N LEU A 28 6.81 -10.21 0.17
CA LEU A 28 6.78 -9.60 1.49
C LEU A 28 7.75 -10.32 2.45
N SER A 29 7.60 -11.62 2.58
CA SER A 29 8.42 -12.48 3.44
C SER A 29 9.84 -12.64 2.89
N ALA A 30 9.98 -12.87 1.60
CA ALA A 30 11.26 -13.14 0.93
C ALA A 30 12.30 -12.00 1.05
N VAL A 31 11.84 -10.78 1.32
CA VAL A 31 12.71 -9.61 1.51
C VAL A 31 12.73 -9.12 2.95
N GLY A 32 12.67 -10.05 3.90
CA GLY A 32 12.73 -9.75 5.32
C GLY A 32 11.57 -8.86 5.79
N TRP A 33 10.35 -9.21 5.37
CA TRP A 33 9.15 -8.50 5.75
C TRP A 33 9.21 -7.00 5.43
N VAL A 34 9.72 -6.73 4.24
CA VAL A 34 9.93 -5.37 3.71
C VAL A 34 10.76 -4.52 4.70
N GLY A 35 11.96 -5.02 5.01
CA GLY A 35 12.86 -4.37 5.98
C GLY A 35 12.30 -4.32 7.41
N GLY A 36 11.51 -5.31 7.81
CA GLY A 36 10.89 -5.40 9.13
C GLY A 36 9.78 -4.38 9.38
N THR A 37 9.19 -3.84 8.32
CA THR A 37 8.07 -2.89 8.42
C THR A 37 6.70 -3.55 8.24
N VAL A 38 6.65 -4.79 7.72
CA VAL A 38 5.45 -5.63 7.67
C VAL A 38 5.49 -6.59 8.85
N PRO A 39 4.38 -6.86 9.54
CA PRO A 39 4.36 -7.86 10.60
C PRO A 39 4.57 -9.26 10.04
N GLU A 40 5.34 -10.09 10.76
CA GLU A 40 5.61 -11.49 10.43
C GLU A 40 4.38 -12.34 10.76
N LEU A 41 3.43 -12.37 9.84
CA LEU A 41 2.13 -13.03 9.96
C LEU A 41 1.92 -13.97 8.79
N SER A 42 0.89 -14.81 8.89
CA SER A 42 0.49 -15.80 7.89
C SER A 42 -0.75 -15.36 7.12
N GLU A 43 -1.13 -16.12 6.11
CA GLU A 43 -2.38 -15.89 5.37
C GLU A 43 -3.62 -15.98 6.26
N SER A 44 -3.62 -16.86 7.27
CA SER A 44 -4.70 -16.95 8.24
C SER A 44 -4.88 -15.68 9.07
N ASP A 45 -3.85 -14.86 9.17
CA ASP A 45 -3.87 -13.57 9.86
C ASP A 45 -4.25 -12.40 8.94
N GLY A 46 -4.55 -12.66 7.67
CA GLY A 46 -4.91 -11.66 6.68
C GLY A 46 -3.76 -11.08 5.87
N LEU A 47 -2.54 -11.67 5.97
CA LEU A 47 -1.42 -11.28 5.13
C LEU A 47 -1.43 -12.14 3.86
N VAL A 48 -1.56 -11.52 2.69
CA VAL A 48 -1.68 -12.23 1.40
C VAL A 48 -0.45 -11.95 0.54
N GLU A 49 0.34 -12.98 0.30
CA GLU A 49 1.48 -12.95 -0.61
C GLU A 49 0.98 -13.13 -2.05
N LEU A 50 1.15 -12.10 -2.88
CA LEU A 50 0.72 -12.15 -4.29
C LEU A 50 1.83 -12.65 -5.21
N SER A 51 1.43 -13.26 -6.33
CA SER A 51 2.35 -13.54 -7.42
C SER A 51 2.96 -12.27 -7.99
N MET A 52 4.13 -12.39 -8.61
CA MET A 52 4.87 -11.29 -9.26
C MET A 52 4.16 -10.81 -10.53
N ALA A 53 3.04 -10.13 -10.36
CA ALA A 53 2.19 -9.63 -11.44
C ALA A 53 1.54 -8.29 -11.04
N ASP A 54 2.30 -7.21 -11.14
CA ASP A 54 1.89 -5.89 -10.62
C ASP A 54 0.58 -5.38 -11.20
N VAL A 55 0.34 -5.60 -12.50
CA VAL A 55 -0.92 -5.19 -13.15
C VAL A 55 -2.11 -5.92 -12.53
N MET A 56 -1.99 -7.24 -12.35
CA MET A 56 -3.01 -8.07 -11.72
C MET A 56 -3.25 -7.65 -10.27
N ALA A 57 -2.18 -7.37 -9.53
CA ALA A 57 -2.25 -6.96 -8.14
C ALA A 57 -3.16 -5.74 -7.94
N GLY A 58 -3.02 -4.70 -8.78
CA GLY A 58 -3.91 -3.53 -8.74
C GLY A 58 -5.40 -3.90 -8.91
N GLY A 59 -5.71 -4.86 -9.78
CA GLY A 59 -7.06 -5.38 -9.97
C GLY A 59 -7.59 -6.14 -8.76
N VAL A 60 -6.80 -7.05 -8.22
CA VAL A 60 -7.15 -7.82 -7.02
C VAL A 60 -7.46 -6.91 -5.83
N ILE A 61 -6.58 -5.93 -5.56
CA ILE A 61 -6.75 -4.99 -4.47
C ILE A 61 -7.99 -4.11 -4.65
N THR A 62 -8.22 -3.64 -5.87
CA THR A 62 -9.42 -2.85 -6.19
C THR A 62 -10.68 -3.69 -5.98
N GLY A 63 -10.69 -4.94 -6.44
CA GLY A 63 -11.80 -5.88 -6.22
C GLY A 63 -12.06 -6.14 -4.74
N ALA A 64 -11.00 -6.38 -3.94
CA ALA A 64 -11.12 -6.56 -2.50
C ALA A 64 -11.76 -5.33 -1.82
N ALA A 65 -11.35 -4.12 -2.20
CA ALA A 65 -11.94 -2.91 -1.65
C ALA A 65 -13.41 -2.72 -2.05
N LEU A 66 -13.77 -3.05 -3.29
CA LEU A 66 -15.15 -2.93 -3.80
C LEU A 66 -16.12 -3.88 -3.07
N VAL A 67 -15.66 -5.04 -2.60
CA VAL A 67 -16.48 -5.97 -1.81
C VAL A 67 -16.48 -5.63 -0.31
N GLY A 68 -15.97 -4.48 0.08
CA GLY A 68 -16.12 -3.91 1.42
C GLY A 68 -14.94 -4.12 2.36
N THR A 69 -13.82 -4.69 1.92
CA THR A 69 -12.61 -4.75 2.74
C THR A 69 -11.86 -3.41 2.71
N ARG A 70 -10.86 -3.27 3.57
CA ARG A 70 -9.95 -2.11 3.59
C ARG A 70 -8.52 -2.59 3.42
N PRO A 71 -8.11 -2.96 2.20
CA PRO A 71 -6.81 -3.54 1.98
C PRO A 71 -5.68 -2.53 2.18
N ILE A 72 -4.59 -3.00 2.79
CA ILE A 72 -3.28 -2.38 2.67
C ILE A 72 -2.58 -3.05 1.50
N TYR A 73 -2.13 -2.29 0.53
CA TYR A 73 -1.34 -2.77 -0.59
C TYR A 73 0.10 -2.29 -0.46
N VAL A 74 1.01 -3.22 -0.27
CA VAL A 74 2.45 -2.93 -0.18
C VAL A 74 3.06 -3.03 -1.56
N VAL A 75 3.42 -1.89 -2.11
CA VAL A 75 4.24 -1.79 -3.33
C VAL A 75 5.67 -1.51 -2.88
N ARG A 76 6.56 -2.45 -3.08
CA ARG A 76 7.92 -2.40 -2.52
C ARG A 76 8.65 -1.12 -2.87
N TYR A 77 8.64 -0.72 -4.14
CA TYR A 77 9.22 0.54 -4.60
C TYR A 77 8.22 1.34 -5.42
N GLN A 78 8.25 2.66 -5.30
CA GLN A 78 7.30 3.54 -6.00
C GLN A 78 7.32 3.36 -7.52
N GLY A 79 8.46 2.99 -8.10
CA GLY A 79 8.56 2.72 -9.54
C GLY A 79 7.63 1.60 -10.04
N PHE A 80 7.29 0.63 -9.21
CA PHE A 80 6.35 -0.43 -9.58
C PHE A 80 4.89 0.04 -9.61
N GLN A 81 4.55 1.19 -9.03
CA GLN A 81 3.20 1.74 -9.11
C GLN A 81 2.75 2.08 -10.52
N TRP A 82 3.68 2.27 -11.46
CA TRP A 82 3.35 2.53 -12.85
C TRP A 82 2.52 1.39 -13.46
N PHE A 83 2.75 0.16 -13.06
CA PHE A 83 2.05 -1.01 -13.60
C PHE A 83 0.59 -1.10 -13.14
N ASN A 84 0.24 -0.56 -11.98
CA ASN A 84 -1.11 -0.59 -11.45
C ASN A 84 -1.78 0.79 -11.34
N ALA A 85 -1.08 1.85 -11.75
CA ALA A 85 -1.57 3.22 -11.66
C ALA A 85 -2.89 3.44 -12.41
N SER A 86 -3.05 2.82 -13.58
CA SER A 86 -4.26 2.94 -14.37
C SER A 86 -5.50 2.43 -13.63
N ILE A 87 -5.42 1.25 -13.03
CA ILE A 87 -6.57 0.66 -12.32
C ILE A 87 -6.90 1.45 -11.05
N ILE A 88 -5.87 1.90 -10.34
CA ILE A 88 -6.05 2.71 -9.13
C ILE A 88 -6.66 4.07 -9.46
N ALA A 89 -6.08 4.80 -10.43
CA ALA A 89 -6.50 6.16 -10.75
C ALA A 89 -7.84 6.23 -11.50
N ASN A 90 -8.10 5.28 -12.40
CA ASN A 90 -9.30 5.31 -13.24
C ASN A 90 -10.52 4.63 -12.60
N TYR A 91 -10.30 3.66 -11.72
CA TYR A 91 -11.39 2.90 -11.11
C TYR A 91 -11.47 3.13 -9.60
N ALA A 92 -10.47 2.69 -8.83
CA ALA A 92 -10.54 2.75 -7.37
C ALA A 92 -10.75 4.17 -6.85
N ALA A 93 -9.95 5.13 -7.31
CA ALA A 93 -9.99 6.52 -6.86
C ALA A 93 -11.30 7.24 -7.18
N LYS A 94 -11.97 6.85 -8.27
CA LYS A 94 -13.20 7.50 -8.75
C LYS A 94 -14.47 6.73 -8.41
N SER A 95 -14.36 5.53 -7.87
CA SER A 95 -15.49 4.62 -7.65
C SER A 95 -16.61 5.25 -6.84
N LYS A 96 -16.27 5.95 -5.77
CA LYS A 96 -17.24 6.62 -4.92
C LYS A 96 -17.98 7.74 -5.65
N ASP A 97 -17.27 8.55 -6.41
CA ASP A 97 -17.85 9.72 -7.08
C ASP A 97 -18.68 9.34 -8.30
N LEU A 98 -18.24 8.33 -9.07
CA LEU A 98 -18.93 7.91 -10.29
C LEU A 98 -20.08 6.93 -10.03
N TRP A 99 -19.94 6.04 -9.05
CA TRP A 99 -20.88 4.94 -8.84
C TRP A 99 -21.44 4.86 -7.42
N GLY A 100 -21.05 5.77 -6.54
CA GLY A 100 -21.46 5.74 -5.14
C GLY A 100 -20.88 4.58 -4.33
N ILE A 101 -19.91 3.83 -4.88
CA ILE A 101 -19.32 2.64 -4.26
C ILE A 101 -17.98 3.00 -3.62
N PRO A 102 -17.85 2.95 -2.29
CA PRO A 102 -16.57 3.18 -1.64
C PRO A 102 -15.53 2.13 -2.04
N CYS A 103 -14.31 2.58 -2.36
CA CYS A 103 -13.19 1.71 -2.70
C CYS A 103 -11.93 2.15 -1.94
N PRO A 104 -11.93 2.01 -0.60
CA PRO A 104 -10.83 2.49 0.23
C PRO A 104 -9.63 1.56 0.14
N ILE A 105 -8.53 2.04 -0.42
CA ILE A 105 -7.26 1.31 -0.52
C ILE A 105 -6.16 2.15 0.14
N PHE A 106 -5.37 1.53 1.02
CA PHE A 106 -4.17 2.13 1.53
C PHE A 106 -2.95 1.57 0.79
N ILE A 107 -2.33 2.38 -0.07
CA ILE A 107 -1.12 1.98 -0.79
C ILE A 107 0.09 2.47 -0.01
N ARG A 108 0.96 1.55 0.34
CA ARG A 108 2.23 1.82 0.98
C ARG A 108 3.36 1.49 0.02
N SER A 109 4.17 2.48 -0.32
CA SER A 109 5.33 2.30 -1.18
C SER A 109 6.56 2.99 -0.63
N ILE A 110 7.72 2.59 -1.11
CA ILE A 110 9.02 3.07 -0.65
C ILE A 110 9.72 3.79 -1.82
N ALA A 111 10.28 4.97 -1.53
CA ALA A 111 11.35 5.57 -2.31
C ALA A 111 12.60 5.54 -1.44
N MET A 112 13.66 4.91 -1.92
CA MET A 112 14.94 4.83 -1.19
C MET A 112 15.88 5.92 -1.65
N GLU A 113 16.53 6.59 -0.72
CA GLU A 113 17.58 7.55 -1.04
C GLU A 113 18.88 6.81 -1.39
N GLY A 114 19.69 7.39 -2.29
CA GLY A 114 20.99 6.86 -2.68
C GLY A 114 21.03 6.20 -4.07
N GLY A 115 22.19 5.66 -4.44
CA GLY A 115 22.47 5.08 -5.74
C GLY A 115 21.97 3.65 -5.95
N ILE A 116 20.70 3.37 -5.65
CA ILE A 116 20.14 2.00 -5.63
C ILE A 116 19.52 1.61 -6.98
N GLY A 117 19.57 2.48 -7.96
CA GLY A 117 18.96 2.28 -9.28
C GLY A 117 17.61 2.99 -9.46
N PRO A 118 17.13 3.06 -10.71
CA PRO A 118 16.02 3.95 -11.06
C PRO A 118 14.68 3.57 -10.43
N VAL A 119 14.44 2.29 -10.21
CA VAL A 119 13.15 1.82 -9.65
C VAL A 119 13.08 2.03 -8.15
N ALA A 120 14.16 1.75 -7.43
CA ALA A 120 14.19 1.84 -5.97
C ALA A 120 14.52 3.24 -5.47
N GLY A 121 15.41 3.96 -6.17
CA GLY A 121 15.96 5.25 -5.75
C GLY A 121 15.16 6.47 -6.21
N SER A 122 14.13 6.29 -7.03
CA SER A 122 13.33 7.40 -7.53
C SER A 122 12.02 7.57 -6.78
N SER A 123 11.66 8.82 -6.51
CA SER A 123 10.33 9.15 -6.00
C SER A 123 9.36 9.34 -7.17
N HIS A 124 8.31 8.54 -7.19
CA HIS A 124 7.30 8.55 -8.26
C HIS A 124 5.92 9.03 -7.77
N HIS A 125 5.83 9.69 -6.62
CA HIS A 125 4.56 10.19 -6.09
C HIS A 125 3.84 11.14 -7.04
N GLY A 126 4.56 11.79 -7.92
CA GLY A 126 4.01 12.67 -8.97
C GLY A 126 3.04 11.97 -9.93
N ILE A 127 3.12 10.64 -10.07
CA ILE A 127 2.22 9.87 -10.94
C ILE A 127 0.74 10.02 -10.54
N VAL A 128 0.48 10.19 -9.26
CA VAL A 128 -0.88 10.30 -8.71
C VAL A 128 -1.19 11.70 -8.16
N TYR A 129 -0.25 12.63 -8.30
CA TYR A 129 -0.43 13.99 -7.83
C TYR A 129 -1.56 14.67 -8.62
N ARG A 130 -2.49 15.30 -7.91
CA ARG A 130 -3.71 15.92 -8.46
C ARG A 130 -4.73 14.94 -9.07
N MET A 131 -4.59 13.63 -8.89
CA MET A 131 -5.65 12.71 -9.28
C MET A 131 -6.81 12.77 -8.28
N PRO A 132 -8.05 12.97 -8.72
CA PRO A 132 -9.20 12.97 -7.83
C PRO A 132 -9.31 11.65 -7.06
N GLY A 133 -9.73 11.74 -5.79
CA GLY A 133 -9.89 10.55 -4.94
C GLY A 133 -8.60 9.97 -4.37
N ILE A 134 -7.42 10.54 -4.67
CA ILE A 134 -6.13 10.08 -4.14
C ILE A 134 -5.54 11.13 -3.19
N ARG A 135 -5.07 10.68 -2.03
CA ARG A 135 -4.31 11.49 -1.08
C ARG A 135 -2.92 10.92 -0.91
N ILE A 136 -1.92 11.78 -0.85
CA ILE A 136 -0.52 11.38 -0.67
C ILE A 136 -0.05 11.86 0.69
N ALA A 137 0.62 10.97 1.42
CA ALA A 137 1.29 11.29 2.66
C ALA A 137 2.72 10.76 2.63
N SER A 138 3.68 11.62 3.00
CA SER A 138 5.09 11.25 3.16
C SER A 138 5.48 11.40 4.63
N PRO A 139 5.40 10.35 5.43
CA PRO A 139 5.72 10.44 6.84
C PRO A 139 7.24 10.52 7.05
N MET A 140 7.69 11.54 7.75
CA MET A 140 9.10 11.72 8.11
C MET A 140 9.42 11.37 9.57
N ILE A 141 8.42 11.31 10.43
CA ILE A 141 8.58 11.06 11.88
C ILE A 141 7.40 10.21 12.37
N GLY A 142 7.61 9.34 13.35
CA GLY A 142 6.65 8.36 13.88
C GLY A 142 5.32 8.89 14.48
N LEU A 143 4.85 10.02 13.99
CA LEU A 143 3.52 10.56 14.22
C LEU A 143 2.78 10.58 12.87
N ILE A 144 2.19 9.45 12.51
CA ILE A 144 1.35 9.39 11.33
C ILE A 144 -0.08 9.20 11.79
N PRO A 145 -0.97 10.17 11.60
CA PRO A 145 -2.36 9.84 11.46
C PRO A 145 -2.51 9.04 10.16
N PHE A 146 -2.99 7.80 10.25
CA PHE A 146 -3.45 7.09 9.06
C PHE A 146 -4.54 7.93 8.41
N ILE A 147 -4.28 8.40 7.21
CA ILE A 147 -5.30 9.06 6.41
C ILE A 147 -6.08 7.94 5.73
N TYR A 148 -7.26 7.67 6.23
CA TYR A 148 -8.24 6.81 5.57
C TYR A 148 -8.90 7.62 4.44
N PHE A 149 -9.08 6.95 3.31
CA PHE A 149 -9.90 7.43 2.20
C PHE A 149 -11.34 6.94 2.34
#